data_3de1c5d60b58d19002e3580ca0d1a5a3
#
_entry.id   3de1c5d60b58d19002e3580ca0d1a5a3
#
_cell.length_a   1.000
_cell.length_b   1.000
_cell.length_c   1.000
_cell.angle_alpha   90.00
_cell.angle_beta   90.00
_cell.angle_gamma   90.00
#
_symmetry.space_group_name_H-M   'P 1'
#
loop_
_entity.id
_entity.type
_entity.pdbx_description
1 polymer ?
#
loop_
_entity_poly.entity_id
_entity_poly.type
_entity_poly.pdbx_seq_one_letter_code
_entity_poly.pdbx_strand_id
1 'polypeptide(L)'
;EAMGILADYVSEISVEVKSIAQGDLTRNGDDITDFLGDFSELKTSLLYILKRFNSTLTEISNLAEQVSSNASEVENASKSLADGATEQAGVIEELNATIDTVVDLAADTAKETQSASARVKASANKANEEKEKMNELLTEMEHITEISKEIGNIITDIEDIASQTNLLSLNASIEAARAGEAGRGFAVVADQIGKLAADSAKSAVNTRDLIDKTLVEIEKGNNITRTTADAFNQIIADMESFAEIAQNTMEKANSQAESLEQIGQGIEQLSGVVQGNAASSEENTAISVNLAEGAAKMQDRVKIFKLF
;
A
#
# COMPACT_ATOMS: atom_id res chain seq x y z
N GLU A 1 64.44 -10.27 -86.42
CA GLU A 1 63.50 -11.13 -85.71
C GLU A 1 63.41 -10.84 -84.21
N ALA A 2 64.51 -10.80 -83.45
CA ALA A 2 64.49 -10.60 -82.03
C ALA A 2 63.98 -9.13 -81.59
N MET A 3 64.32 -8.09 -82.39
CA MET A 3 63.82 -6.73 -82.18
C MET A 3 62.31 -6.60 -82.49
N GLY A 4 61.77 -7.39 -83.42
CA GLY A 4 60.31 -7.41 -83.69
C GLY A 4 59.55 -8.00 -82.52
N ILE A 5 59.97 -9.17 -82.04
CA ILE A 5 59.36 -9.84 -80.86
C ILE A 5 59.38 -8.95 -79.59
N LEU A 6 60.52 -8.23 -79.35
CA LEU A 6 60.64 -7.28 -78.24
C LEU A 6 59.66 -6.11 -78.41
N ALA A 7 59.48 -5.55 -79.58
CA ALA A 7 58.52 -4.47 -79.84
C ALA A 7 57.08 -4.94 -79.64
N ASP A 8 56.75 -6.16 -80.06
CA ASP A 8 55.41 -6.75 -79.84
C ASP A 8 55.12 -6.95 -78.32
N TYR A 9 56.07 -7.45 -77.51
CA TYR A 9 55.91 -7.61 -76.06
C TYR A 9 55.69 -6.29 -75.39
N VAL A 10 56.52 -5.25 -75.71
CA VAL A 10 56.36 -3.89 -75.12
C VAL A 10 55.03 -3.27 -75.51
N SER A 11 54.58 -3.48 -76.76
CA SER A 11 53.28 -2.97 -77.21
C SER A 11 52.14 -3.64 -76.46
N GLU A 12 52.18 -4.97 -76.28
CA GLU A 12 51.15 -5.69 -75.54
C GLU A 12 51.11 -5.32 -74.06
N ILE A 13 52.23 -5.25 -73.39
CA ILE A 13 52.32 -4.76 -72.02
C ILE A 13 51.71 -3.35 -71.94
N SER A 14 52.00 -2.46 -72.89
CA SER A 14 51.46 -1.10 -72.91
C SER A 14 49.91 -1.09 -73.01
N VAL A 15 49.37 -2.01 -73.86
CA VAL A 15 47.92 -2.18 -73.99
C VAL A 15 47.28 -2.68 -72.68
N GLU A 16 47.90 -3.67 -72.04
CA GLU A 16 47.44 -4.19 -70.75
C GLU A 16 47.46 -3.15 -69.65
N VAL A 17 48.59 -2.42 -69.42
CA VAL A 17 48.71 -1.36 -68.45
C VAL A 17 47.70 -0.24 -68.74
N LYS A 18 47.44 0.07 -70.01
CA LYS A 18 46.41 1.06 -70.38
C LYS A 18 45.00 0.58 -70.10
N SER A 19 44.69 -0.72 -70.31
CA SER A 19 43.42 -1.32 -69.92
C SER A 19 43.18 -1.21 -68.42
N ILE A 20 44.16 -1.59 -67.60
CA ILE A 20 44.11 -1.43 -66.08
C ILE A 20 43.90 0.02 -65.71
N ALA A 21 44.62 0.97 -66.36
CA ALA A 21 44.50 2.39 -66.11
C ALA A 21 43.11 2.96 -66.47
N GLN A 22 42.42 2.34 -67.39
CA GLN A 22 41.04 2.67 -67.78
C GLN A 22 39.97 1.96 -66.90
N GLY A 23 40.39 1.13 -65.96
CA GLY A 23 39.52 0.42 -65.04
C GLY A 23 38.96 -0.91 -65.60
N ASP A 24 39.46 -1.40 -66.74
CA ASP A 24 39.08 -2.70 -67.27
C ASP A 24 40.01 -3.78 -66.72
N LEU A 25 39.51 -4.51 -65.69
CA LEU A 25 40.22 -5.57 -64.99
C LEU A 25 39.73 -6.99 -65.40
N THR A 26 38.94 -7.11 -66.48
CA THR A 26 38.33 -8.37 -66.88
C THR A 26 39.29 -9.33 -67.64
N ARG A 27 40.47 -8.81 -68.01
CA ARG A 27 41.46 -9.59 -68.72
C ARG A 27 42.11 -10.67 -67.88
N ASN A 28 42.28 -11.84 -68.42
CA ASN A 28 42.88 -13.01 -67.76
C ASN A 28 44.15 -13.47 -68.43
N GLY A 29 44.80 -14.55 -67.95
CA GLY A 29 46.08 -15.04 -68.46
C GLY A 29 46.01 -15.56 -69.87
N ASP A 30 44.82 -15.94 -70.39
CA ASP A 30 44.63 -16.47 -71.75
C ASP A 30 44.53 -15.33 -72.79
N ASP A 31 44.23 -14.10 -72.31
CA ASP A 31 44.13 -12.91 -73.17
C ASP A 31 45.51 -12.24 -73.43
N ILE A 32 46.56 -12.65 -72.71
CA ILE A 32 47.90 -12.12 -72.82
C ILE A 32 48.87 -13.13 -73.41
N THR A 33 49.57 -12.77 -74.48
CA THR A 33 50.55 -13.63 -75.14
C THR A 33 51.63 -14.15 -74.14
N ASP A 34 52.13 -15.36 -74.35
CA ASP A 34 53.23 -15.91 -73.56
C ASP A 34 54.54 -15.22 -73.91
N PHE A 35 55.08 -14.45 -72.97
CA PHE A 35 56.35 -13.81 -73.09
C PHE A 35 57.50 -14.80 -72.76
N LEU A 36 58.57 -14.74 -73.50
CA LEU A 36 59.75 -15.64 -73.36
C LEU A 36 60.88 -14.90 -72.61
N GLY A 37 61.70 -15.73 -71.94
CA GLY A 37 62.83 -15.17 -71.17
C GLY A 37 62.47 -14.27 -70.00
N ASP A 38 63.16 -13.22 -69.77
CA ASP A 38 62.98 -12.29 -68.65
C ASP A 38 61.59 -11.57 -68.67
N PHE A 39 60.89 -11.55 -69.81
CA PHE A 39 59.59 -10.97 -69.94
C PHE A 39 58.47 -11.87 -69.34
N SER A 40 58.70 -13.14 -69.08
CA SER A 40 57.75 -14.07 -68.48
C SER A 40 57.37 -13.65 -67.05
N GLU A 41 58.34 -13.14 -66.30
CA GLU A 41 58.10 -12.56 -64.92
C GLU A 41 57.17 -11.33 -64.97
N LEU A 42 57.28 -10.55 -66.05
CA LEU A 42 56.43 -9.35 -66.19
C LEU A 42 54.95 -9.72 -66.43
N LYS A 43 54.68 -10.77 -67.30
CA LYS A 43 53.33 -11.33 -67.46
C LYS A 43 52.75 -11.81 -66.08
N THR A 44 53.53 -12.60 -65.37
CA THR A 44 53.16 -13.13 -64.05
C THR A 44 52.83 -11.99 -63.09
N SER A 45 53.67 -10.94 -63.03
CA SER A 45 53.43 -9.77 -62.15
C SER A 45 52.17 -8.98 -62.54
N LEU A 46 51.91 -8.78 -63.82
CA LEU A 46 50.70 -8.12 -64.34
C LEU A 46 49.45 -8.90 -63.98
N LEU A 47 49.43 -10.18 -64.14
CA LEU A 47 48.30 -11.05 -63.78
C LEU A 47 48.09 -11.06 -62.29
N TYR A 48 49.15 -11.01 -61.47
CA TYR A 48 49.02 -10.90 -60.01
C TYR A 48 48.41 -9.61 -59.65
N ILE A 49 48.80 -8.49 -60.26
CA ILE A 49 48.21 -7.15 -59.99
C ILE A 49 46.72 -7.17 -60.35
N LEU A 50 46.34 -7.68 -61.55
CA LEU A 50 44.90 -7.77 -61.92
C LEU A 50 44.09 -8.57 -60.94
N LYS A 51 44.60 -9.76 -60.57
CA LYS A 51 43.90 -10.63 -59.59
C LYS A 51 43.74 -9.96 -58.25
N ARG A 52 44.80 -9.27 -57.75
CA ARG A 52 44.71 -8.58 -56.48
C ARG A 52 43.74 -7.41 -56.53
N PHE A 53 43.76 -6.59 -57.58
CA PHE A 53 42.82 -5.49 -57.74
C PHE A 53 41.35 -6.02 -57.80
N ASN A 54 41.09 -7.04 -58.61
CA ASN A 54 39.76 -7.64 -58.68
C ASN A 54 39.29 -8.15 -57.33
N SER A 55 40.09 -8.93 -56.60
CA SER A 55 39.76 -9.45 -55.26
C SER A 55 39.50 -8.32 -54.28
N THR A 56 40.37 -7.31 -54.22
CA THR A 56 40.24 -6.19 -53.28
C THR A 56 39.01 -5.32 -53.59
N LEU A 57 38.76 -5.04 -54.89
CA LEU A 57 37.59 -4.22 -55.27
C LEU A 57 36.28 -4.97 -55.06
N THR A 58 36.25 -6.29 -55.31
CA THR A 58 35.09 -7.14 -54.99
C THR A 58 34.83 -7.16 -53.48
N GLU A 59 35.88 -7.29 -52.66
CA GLU A 59 35.75 -7.23 -51.22
C GLU A 59 35.23 -5.87 -50.72
N ILE A 60 35.76 -4.77 -51.30
CA ILE A 60 35.25 -3.40 -50.99
C ILE A 60 33.77 -3.28 -51.37
N SER A 61 33.35 -3.82 -52.54
CA SER A 61 31.95 -3.78 -52.94
C SER A 61 31.04 -4.54 -51.96
N ASN A 62 31.46 -5.75 -51.54
CA ASN A 62 30.72 -6.56 -50.59
C ASN A 62 30.65 -5.89 -49.19
N LEU A 63 31.76 -5.30 -48.75
CA LEU A 63 31.79 -4.53 -47.48
C LEU A 63 30.88 -3.30 -47.56
N ALA A 64 30.86 -2.58 -48.67
CA ALA A 64 29.96 -1.43 -48.84
C ALA A 64 28.47 -1.88 -48.82
N GLU A 65 28.12 -3.00 -49.44
CA GLU A 65 26.78 -3.55 -49.34
C GLU A 65 26.40 -3.92 -47.91
N GLN A 66 27.30 -4.55 -47.18
CA GLN A 66 27.10 -4.91 -45.78
C GLN A 66 26.93 -3.65 -44.88
N VAL A 67 27.76 -2.60 -45.09
CA VAL A 67 27.60 -1.33 -44.38
C VAL A 67 26.26 -0.69 -44.67
N SER A 68 25.79 -0.71 -45.91
CA SER A 68 24.46 -0.18 -46.28
C SER A 68 23.33 -0.95 -45.60
N SER A 69 23.42 -2.27 -45.57
CA SER A 69 22.43 -3.14 -44.89
C SER A 69 22.40 -2.86 -43.39
N ASN A 70 23.57 -2.83 -42.76
CA ASN A 70 23.68 -2.55 -41.31
C ASN A 70 23.17 -1.14 -40.95
N ALA A 71 23.42 -0.16 -41.80
CA ALA A 71 22.91 1.19 -41.63
C ALA A 71 21.37 1.22 -41.66
N SER A 72 20.74 0.49 -42.58
CA SER A 72 19.28 0.36 -42.61
C SER A 72 18.70 -0.34 -41.36
N GLU A 73 19.39 -1.35 -40.84
CA GLU A 73 18.98 -2.03 -39.59
C GLU A 73 19.06 -1.07 -38.40
N VAL A 74 20.15 -0.28 -38.29
CA VAL A 74 20.30 0.74 -37.21
C VAL A 74 19.25 1.83 -37.35
N GLU A 75 18.91 2.30 -38.54
CA GLU A 75 17.84 3.27 -38.77
C GLU A 75 16.49 2.75 -38.26
N ASN A 76 16.14 1.50 -38.63
CA ASN A 76 14.89 0.90 -38.15
C ASN A 76 14.86 0.71 -36.62
N ALA A 77 15.96 0.26 -36.02
CA ALA A 77 16.08 0.12 -34.59
C ALA A 77 15.96 1.48 -33.86
N SER A 78 16.56 2.53 -34.40
CA SER A 78 16.48 3.89 -33.89
C SER A 78 15.07 4.42 -33.95
N LYS A 79 14.35 4.19 -35.05
CA LYS A 79 12.94 4.58 -35.16
C LYS A 79 12.08 3.90 -34.08
N SER A 80 12.27 2.58 -33.87
CA SER A 80 11.57 1.85 -32.84
C SER A 80 11.91 2.36 -31.43
N LEU A 81 13.16 2.78 -31.20
CA LEU A 81 13.59 3.38 -29.93
C LEU A 81 12.93 4.75 -29.70
N ALA A 82 12.80 5.60 -30.75
CA ALA A 82 12.11 6.90 -30.67
C ALA A 82 10.62 6.72 -30.35
N ASP A 83 9.97 5.77 -31.04
CA ASP A 83 8.56 5.43 -30.77
C ASP A 83 8.37 4.95 -29.31
N GLY A 84 9.25 4.05 -28.84
CA GLY A 84 9.26 3.57 -27.46
C GLY A 84 9.54 4.68 -26.42
N ALA A 85 10.42 5.61 -26.73
CA ALA A 85 10.67 6.78 -25.86
C ALA A 85 9.43 7.68 -25.76
N THR A 86 8.69 7.85 -26.85
CA THR A 86 7.43 8.63 -26.85
C THR A 86 6.36 7.96 -25.99
N GLU A 87 6.22 6.65 -26.10
CA GLU A 87 5.28 5.88 -25.24
C GLU A 87 5.68 5.96 -23.78
N GLN A 88 6.98 5.81 -23.48
CA GLN A 88 7.49 5.92 -22.10
C GLN A 88 7.25 7.31 -21.52
N ALA A 89 7.36 8.38 -22.29
CA ALA A 89 7.04 9.74 -21.84
C ALA A 89 5.58 9.85 -21.39
N GLY A 90 4.64 9.27 -22.14
CA GLY A 90 3.22 9.23 -21.75
C GLY A 90 2.99 8.46 -20.44
N VAL A 91 3.68 7.30 -20.26
CA VAL A 91 3.61 6.53 -19.01
C VAL A 91 4.17 7.33 -17.83
N ILE A 92 5.24 8.09 -18.03
CA ILE A 92 5.83 8.95 -16.99
C ILE A 92 4.85 10.06 -16.55
N GLU A 93 4.12 10.66 -17.49
CA GLU A 93 3.08 11.65 -17.14
C GLU A 93 1.95 11.02 -16.30
N GLU A 94 1.49 9.82 -16.65
CA GLU A 94 0.47 9.08 -15.89
C GLU A 94 0.98 8.66 -14.49
N LEU A 95 2.25 8.25 -14.39
CA LEU A 95 2.88 7.93 -13.10
C LEU A 95 2.96 9.16 -12.19
N ASN A 96 3.35 10.33 -12.71
CA ASN A 96 3.38 11.57 -11.93
C ASN A 96 1.99 11.91 -11.38
N ALA A 97 0.94 11.88 -12.22
CA ALA A 97 -0.43 12.13 -11.78
C ALA A 97 -0.91 11.12 -10.72
N THR A 98 -0.47 9.87 -10.84
CA THR A 98 -0.77 8.82 -9.86
C THR A 98 -0.07 9.09 -8.53
N ILE A 99 1.22 9.47 -8.55
CA ILE A 99 1.98 9.83 -7.34
C ILE A 99 1.31 11.00 -6.62
N ASP A 100 0.99 12.08 -7.32
CA ASP A 100 0.32 13.23 -6.73
C ASP A 100 -0.97 12.81 -6.02
N THR A 101 -1.78 11.96 -6.67
CA THR A 101 -3.01 11.43 -6.08
C THR A 101 -2.76 10.62 -4.81
N VAL A 102 -1.71 9.78 -4.78
CA VAL A 102 -1.41 8.93 -3.61
C VAL A 102 -0.78 9.77 -2.48
N VAL A 103 -0.02 10.83 -2.79
CA VAL A 103 0.48 11.79 -1.81
C VAL A 103 -0.67 12.51 -1.12
N ASP A 104 -1.63 13.01 -1.88
CA ASP A 104 -2.83 13.66 -1.34
C ASP A 104 -3.63 12.70 -0.45
N LEU A 105 -3.81 11.46 -0.90
CA LEU A 105 -4.50 10.42 -0.11
C LEU A 105 -3.76 10.10 1.19
N ALA A 106 -2.44 10.05 1.19
CA ALA A 106 -1.64 9.84 2.40
C ALA A 106 -1.80 11.02 3.38
N ALA A 107 -1.78 12.25 2.89
CA ALA A 107 -2.00 13.45 3.68
C ALA A 107 -3.42 13.48 4.30
N ASP A 108 -4.45 13.16 3.52
CA ASP A 108 -5.82 13.06 4.01
C ASP A 108 -5.97 11.94 5.05
N THR A 109 -5.35 10.78 4.82
CA THR A 109 -5.34 9.67 5.78
C THR A 109 -4.72 10.10 7.12
N ALA A 110 -3.60 10.81 7.11
CA ALA A 110 -2.97 11.33 8.31
C ALA A 110 -3.89 12.30 9.06
N LYS A 111 -4.54 13.22 8.35
CA LYS A 111 -5.47 14.21 8.92
C LYS A 111 -6.74 13.58 9.50
N GLU A 112 -7.34 12.63 8.77
CA GLU A 112 -8.54 11.90 9.26
C GLU A 112 -8.20 11.07 10.50
N THR A 113 -7.05 10.41 10.51
CA THR A 113 -6.56 9.62 11.63
C THR A 113 -6.28 10.49 12.85
N GLN A 114 -5.72 11.69 12.67
CA GLN A 114 -5.54 12.66 13.75
C GLN A 114 -6.89 13.09 14.36
N SER A 115 -7.88 13.35 13.51
CA SER A 115 -9.24 13.69 13.96
C SER A 115 -9.90 12.53 14.72
N ALA A 116 -9.74 11.29 14.21
CA ALA A 116 -10.23 10.09 14.86
C ALA A 116 -9.58 9.89 16.24
N SER A 117 -8.26 10.07 16.37
CA SER A 117 -7.53 9.99 17.64
C SER A 117 -8.05 11.00 18.67
N ALA A 118 -8.31 12.23 18.25
CA ALA A 118 -8.89 13.25 19.13
C ALA A 118 -10.28 12.85 19.66
N ARG A 119 -11.14 12.29 18.79
CA ARG A 119 -12.48 11.81 19.16
C ARG A 119 -12.42 10.61 20.09
N VAL A 120 -11.51 9.68 19.85
CA VAL A 120 -11.28 8.51 20.71
C VAL A 120 -10.88 8.97 22.12
N LYS A 121 -9.94 9.92 22.23
CA LYS A 121 -9.52 10.49 23.52
C LYS A 121 -10.67 11.17 24.27
N ALA A 122 -11.52 11.92 23.57
CA ALA A 122 -12.70 12.52 24.15
C ALA A 122 -13.71 11.46 24.66
N SER A 123 -13.88 10.36 23.89
CA SER A 123 -14.74 9.24 24.27
C SER A 123 -14.20 8.48 25.49
N ALA A 124 -12.88 8.27 25.58
CA ALA A 124 -12.24 7.67 26.75
C ALA A 124 -12.45 8.51 28.02
N ASN A 125 -12.30 9.83 27.94
CA ASN A 125 -12.54 10.74 29.06
C ASN A 125 -14.00 10.63 29.51
N LYS A 126 -14.96 10.62 28.57
CA LYS A 126 -16.39 10.51 28.90
C LYS A 126 -16.72 9.15 29.52
N ALA A 127 -16.14 8.05 29.02
CA ALA A 127 -16.30 6.74 29.62
C ALA A 127 -15.76 6.68 31.06
N ASN A 128 -14.66 7.37 31.34
CA ASN A 128 -14.10 7.46 32.67
C ASN A 128 -15.02 8.28 33.64
N GLU A 129 -15.61 9.37 33.17
CA GLU A 129 -16.60 10.14 33.95
C GLU A 129 -17.84 9.28 34.29
N GLU A 130 -18.34 8.50 33.31
CA GLU A 130 -19.50 7.62 33.57
C GLU A 130 -19.13 6.46 34.50
N LYS A 131 -17.92 5.93 34.47
CA LYS A 131 -17.42 4.97 35.44
C LYS A 131 -17.39 5.53 36.86
N GLU A 132 -16.94 6.78 37.03
CA GLU A 132 -16.98 7.46 38.36
C GLU A 132 -18.40 7.56 38.87
N LYS A 133 -19.39 7.95 38.04
CA LYS A 133 -20.81 7.96 38.42
C LYS A 133 -21.34 6.56 38.78
N MET A 134 -20.88 5.50 38.11
CA MET A 134 -21.24 4.14 38.50
C MET A 134 -20.69 3.75 39.88
N ASN A 135 -19.48 4.20 40.21
CA ASN A 135 -18.92 3.98 41.55
C ASN A 135 -19.67 4.78 42.64
N GLU A 136 -20.06 6.02 42.34
CA GLU A 136 -20.93 6.80 43.24
C GLU A 136 -22.28 6.09 43.45
N LEU A 137 -22.89 5.58 42.38
CA LEU A 137 -24.14 4.82 42.47
C LEU A 137 -24.00 3.53 43.30
N LEU A 138 -22.88 2.82 43.22
CA LEU A 138 -22.61 1.67 44.08
C LEU A 138 -22.58 2.08 45.58
N THR A 139 -21.93 3.20 45.88
CA THR A 139 -21.87 3.74 47.24
C THR A 139 -23.26 4.10 47.76
N GLU A 140 -24.10 4.74 46.96
CA GLU A 140 -25.48 5.06 47.33
C GLU A 140 -26.34 3.81 47.53
N MET A 141 -26.16 2.79 46.68
CA MET A 141 -26.85 1.51 46.84
C MET A 141 -26.42 0.74 48.11
N GLU A 142 -25.16 0.84 48.52
CA GLU A 142 -24.70 0.31 49.81
C GLU A 142 -25.39 1.03 50.96
N HIS A 143 -25.51 2.36 50.91
CA HIS A 143 -26.21 3.17 51.90
C HIS A 143 -27.70 2.81 51.99
N ILE A 144 -28.40 2.64 50.85
CA ILE A 144 -29.79 2.17 50.81
C ILE A 144 -29.91 0.78 51.47
N THR A 145 -28.93 -0.10 51.21
CA THR A 145 -28.89 -1.45 51.84
C THR A 145 -28.82 -1.33 53.37
N GLU A 146 -27.98 -0.43 53.91
CA GLU A 146 -27.83 -0.18 55.34
C GLU A 146 -29.12 0.35 55.98
N ILE A 147 -29.72 1.38 55.36
CA ILE A 147 -31.00 1.95 55.79
C ILE A 147 -32.11 0.88 55.78
N SER A 148 -32.17 0.05 54.73
CA SER A 148 -33.16 -1.02 54.66
C SER A 148 -33.02 -2.06 55.75
N LYS A 149 -31.78 -2.39 56.14
CA LYS A 149 -31.49 -3.27 57.30
C LYS A 149 -31.93 -2.62 58.62
N GLU A 150 -31.67 -1.31 58.83
CA GLU A 150 -32.14 -0.58 60.03
C GLU A 150 -33.66 -0.60 60.11
N ILE A 151 -34.37 -0.35 58.98
CA ILE A 151 -35.83 -0.46 58.94
C ILE A 151 -36.27 -1.87 59.34
N GLY A 152 -35.59 -2.94 58.82
CA GLY A 152 -35.86 -4.31 59.21
C GLY A 152 -35.73 -4.56 60.74
N ASN A 153 -34.75 -3.96 61.37
CA ASN A 153 -34.58 -4.02 62.85
C ASN A 153 -35.71 -3.32 63.57
N ILE A 154 -36.15 -2.12 63.11
CA ILE A 154 -37.28 -1.39 63.66
C ILE A 154 -38.55 -2.19 63.55
N ILE A 155 -38.79 -2.86 62.43
CA ILE A 155 -39.98 -3.74 62.24
C ILE A 155 -39.94 -4.92 63.21
N THR A 156 -38.76 -5.46 63.52
CA THR A 156 -38.61 -6.50 64.54
C THR A 156 -39.02 -5.99 65.92
N ASP A 157 -38.59 -4.78 66.30
CA ASP A 157 -38.98 -4.15 67.56
C ASP A 157 -40.48 -3.90 67.64
N ILE A 158 -41.14 -3.49 66.52
CA ILE A 158 -42.61 -3.33 66.43
C ILE A 158 -43.33 -4.67 66.61
N GLU A 159 -42.83 -5.78 66.03
CA GLU A 159 -43.39 -7.10 66.28
C GLU A 159 -43.31 -7.51 67.75
N ASP A 160 -42.19 -7.25 68.39
CA ASP A 160 -41.97 -7.54 69.78
C ASP A 160 -42.93 -6.70 70.69
N ILE A 161 -43.07 -5.42 70.37
CA ILE A 161 -44.03 -4.53 71.10
C ILE A 161 -45.47 -5.03 70.88
N ALA A 162 -45.84 -5.39 69.67
CA ALA A 162 -47.15 -5.94 69.36
C ALA A 162 -47.42 -7.26 70.12
N SER A 163 -46.45 -8.12 70.19
CA SER A 163 -46.53 -9.41 70.97
C SER A 163 -46.68 -9.14 72.47
N GLN A 164 -45.90 -8.22 73.02
CA GLN A 164 -45.99 -7.85 74.40
C GLN A 164 -47.33 -7.17 74.72
N THR A 165 -47.86 -6.33 73.82
CA THR A 165 -49.16 -5.69 73.95
C THR A 165 -50.27 -6.69 73.95
N ASN A 166 -50.18 -7.71 73.08
CA ASN A 166 -51.14 -8.80 73.02
C ASN A 166 -51.13 -9.65 74.31
N LEU A 167 -49.95 -9.95 74.84
CA LEU A 167 -49.83 -10.63 76.14
C LEU A 167 -50.42 -9.76 77.34
N LEU A 168 -50.16 -8.43 77.32
CA LEU A 168 -50.72 -7.53 78.28
C LEU A 168 -52.25 -7.47 78.16
N SER A 169 -52.81 -7.44 76.98
CA SER A 169 -54.24 -7.48 76.73
C SER A 169 -54.90 -8.75 77.21
N LEU A 170 -54.20 -9.90 77.00
CA LEU A 170 -54.67 -11.19 77.48
C LEU A 170 -54.72 -11.21 79.02
N ASN A 171 -53.63 -10.74 79.67
CA ASN A 171 -53.58 -10.64 81.10
C ASN A 171 -54.67 -9.74 81.65
N ALA A 172 -54.95 -8.59 81.00
CA ALA A 172 -56.03 -7.67 81.39
C ALA A 172 -57.42 -8.31 81.19
N SER A 173 -57.61 -9.06 80.10
CA SER A 173 -58.84 -9.84 79.87
C SER A 173 -59.10 -10.86 80.97
N ILE A 174 -58.04 -11.56 81.41
CA ILE A 174 -58.14 -12.56 82.47
C ILE A 174 -58.53 -11.89 83.75
N GLU A 175 -57.90 -10.76 84.15
CA GLU A 175 -58.18 -10.06 85.38
C GLU A 175 -59.55 -9.39 85.39
N ALA A 176 -59.99 -8.87 84.19
CA ALA A 176 -61.33 -8.35 84.00
C ALA A 176 -62.39 -9.44 84.13
N ALA A 177 -62.15 -10.69 83.65
CA ALA A 177 -63.03 -11.86 83.88
C ALA A 177 -63.09 -12.25 85.41
N ARG A 178 -62.01 -12.06 86.09
CA ARG A 178 -61.86 -12.36 87.54
C ARG A 178 -62.67 -11.38 88.40
N ALA A 179 -62.82 -10.12 87.94
CA ALA A 179 -63.64 -9.08 88.62
C ALA A 179 -65.15 -9.25 88.34
N GLY A 180 -65.61 -10.20 87.59
CA GLY A 180 -67.02 -10.48 87.33
C GLY A 180 -67.77 -9.30 86.70
N GLU A 181 -69.02 -8.99 87.17
CA GLU A 181 -69.80 -7.91 86.58
C GLU A 181 -69.15 -6.52 86.62
N ALA A 182 -68.30 -6.24 87.62
CA ALA A 182 -67.55 -4.94 87.74
C ALA A 182 -66.45 -4.78 86.66
N GLY A 183 -65.92 -5.90 86.11
CA GLY A 183 -64.87 -5.91 85.11
C GLY A 183 -65.35 -5.91 83.68
N ARG A 184 -66.66 -5.95 83.38
CA ARG A 184 -67.23 -6.20 82.06
C ARG A 184 -66.82 -5.16 80.99
N GLY A 185 -66.71 -3.87 81.37
CA GLY A 185 -66.25 -2.79 80.51
C GLY A 185 -64.79 -2.89 80.19
N PHE A 186 -63.97 -3.34 81.16
CA PHE A 186 -62.50 -3.56 80.99
C PHE A 186 -62.23 -4.75 80.12
N ALA A 187 -63.03 -5.82 80.15
CA ALA A 187 -62.89 -6.99 79.31
C ALA A 187 -63.05 -6.63 77.82
N VAL A 188 -64.00 -5.78 77.47
CA VAL A 188 -64.22 -5.30 76.11
C VAL A 188 -63.04 -4.49 75.58
N VAL A 189 -62.49 -3.58 76.45
CA VAL A 189 -61.32 -2.80 76.07
C VAL A 189 -60.09 -3.66 75.91
N ALA A 190 -59.85 -4.65 76.74
CA ALA A 190 -58.74 -5.59 76.67
C ALA A 190 -58.85 -6.44 75.36
N ASP A 191 -60.04 -6.96 75.00
CA ASP A 191 -60.25 -7.68 73.73
C ASP A 191 -59.98 -6.82 72.51
N GLN A 192 -60.37 -5.52 72.56
CA GLN A 192 -60.05 -4.60 71.45
C GLN A 192 -58.56 -4.30 71.36
N ILE A 193 -57.82 -4.16 72.49
CA ILE A 193 -56.36 -3.97 72.52
C ILE A 193 -55.68 -5.23 71.93
N GLY A 194 -56.17 -6.43 72.34
CA GLY A 194 -55.65 -7.68 71.79
C GLY A 194 -55.79 -7.79 70.27
N LYS A 195 -56.99 -7.40 69.76
CA LYS A 195 -57.16 -7.38 68.23
C LYS A 195 -56.27 -6.37 67.58
N LEU A 196 -56.12 -5.15 68.18
CA LEU A 196 -55.23 -4.14 67.60
C LEU A 196 -53.76 -4.58 67.62
N ALA A 197 -53.34 -5.24 68.69
CA ALA A 197 -52.00 -5.83 68.77
C ALA A 197 -51.78 -6.93 67.75
N ALA A 198 -52.74 -7.84 67.52
CA ALA A 198 -52.68 -8.86 66.49
C ALA A 198 -52.63 -8.27 65.08
N ASP A 199 -53.42 -7.23 64.80
CA ASP A 199 -53.40 -6.55 63.50
C ASP A 199 -52.08 -5.79 63.29
N SER A 200 -51.52 -5.20 64.34
CA SER A 200 -50.22 -4.56 64.33
C SER A 200 -49.08 -5.54 64.03
N ALA A 201 -49.07 -6.72 64.70
CA ALA A 201 -48.11 -7.78 64.43
C ALA A 201 -48.19 -8.28 62.98
N LYS A 202 -49.40 -8.49 62.47
CA LYS A 202 -49.61 -8.91 61.07
C LYS A 202 -49.10 -7.86 60.08
N SER A 203 -49.32 -6.59 60.35
CA SER A 203 -48.81 -5.45 59.53
C SER A 203 -47.29 -5.38 59.57
N ALA A 204 -46.66 -5.60 60.70
CA ALA A 204 -45.21 -5.65 60.86
C ALA A 204 -44.60 -6.83 60.05
N VAL A 205 -45.17 -8.04 60.17
CA VAL A 205 -44.74 -9.19 59.35
C VAL A 205 -44.81 -8.90 57.84
N ASN A 206 -45.93 -8.32 57.38
CA ASN A 206 -46.07 -7.95 55.96
C ASN A 206 -45.04 -6.90 55.54
N THR A 207 -44.71 -5.94 56.41
CA THR A 207 -43.72 -4.91 56.14
C THR A 207 -42.29 -5.52 56.10
N ARG A 208 -41.99 -6.48 56.97
CA ARG A 208 -40.72 -7.22 56.94
C ARG A 208 -40.58 -7.94 55.62
N ASP A 209 -41.60 -8.65 55.15
CA ASP A 209 -41.55 -9.37 53.84
C ASP A 209 -41.28 -8.39 52.66
N LEU A 210 -41.79 -7.13 52.73
CA LEU A 210 -41.51 -6.11 51.74
C LEU A 210 -40.06 -5.63 51.83
N ILE A 211 -39.50 -5.44 53.03
CA ILE A 211 -38.13 -5.05 53.22
C ILE A 211 -37.15 -6.12 52.71
N ASP A 212 -37.44 -7.39 53.04
CA ASP A 212 -36.65 -8.52 52.55
C ASP A 212 -36.64 -8.57 51.00
N LYS A 213 -37.80 -8.40 50.36
CA LYS A 213 -37.89 -8.29 48.91
C LYS A 213 -37.09 -7.11 48.36
N THR A 214 -37.15 -5.96 49.02
CA THR A 214 -36.41 -4.75 48.66
C THR A 214 -34.92 -5.00 48.69
N LEU A 215 -34.39 -5.66 49.75
CA LEU A 215 -32.96 -6.01 49.86
C LEU A 215 -32.54 -6.90 48.71
N VAL A 216 -33.34 -7.87 48.29
CA VAL A 216 -33.02 -8.72 47.12
C VAL A 216 -32.95 -7.92 45.80
N GLU A 217 -33.89 -6.96 45.61
CA GLU A 217 -33.83 -6.11 44.41
C GLU A 217 -32.64 -5.11 44.43
N ILE A 218 -32.26 -4.62 45.60
CA ILE A 218 -31.07 -3.79 45.75
C ILE A 218 -29.81 -4.59 45.42
N GLU A 219 -29.70 -5.85 45.87
CA GLU A 219 -28.57 -6.73 45.54
C GLU A 219 -28.44 -6.97 44.02
N LYS A 220 -29.60 -7.19 43.34
CA LYS A 220 -29.64 -7.28 41.88
C LYS A 220 -29.17 -5.98 41.22
N GLY A 221 -29.65 -4.81 41.73
CA GLY A 221 -29.22 -3.49 41.26
C GLY A 221 -27.71 -3.29 41.41
N ASN A 222 -27.15 -3.65 42.56
CA ASN A 222 -25.72 -3.60 42.81
C ASN A 222 -24.91 -4.46 41.80
N ASN A 223 -25.37 -5.67 41.51
CA ASN A 223 -24.68 -6.54 40.55
C ASN A 223 -24.69 -5.97 39.12
N ILE A 224 -25.85 -5.41 38.71
CA ILE A 224 -25.97 -4.75 37.38
C ILE A 224 -25.04 -3.53 37.32
N THR A 225 -25.01 -2.69 38.36
CA THR A 225 -24.16 -1.49 38.43
C THR A 225 -22.68 -1.87 38.35
N ARG A 226 -22.25 -2.90 39.08
CA ARG A 226 -20.88 -3.41 39.05
C ARG A 226 -20.50 -3.89 37.65
N THR A 227 -21.35 -4.73 37.04
CA THR A 227 -21.11 -5.23 35.66
C THR A 227 -21.02 -4.07 34.65
N THR A 228 -21.82 -3.02 34.84
CA THR A 228 -21.80 -1.82 34.01
C THR A 228 -20.49 -1.03 34.20
N ALA A 229 -20.01 -0.88 35.44
CA ALA A 229 -18.73 -0.25 35.73
C ALA A 229 -17.54 -1.02 35.09
N ASP A 230 -17.59 -2.37 35.13
CA ASP A 230 -16.58 -3.22 34.46
C ASP A 230 -16.62 -3.06 32.94
N ALA A 231 -17.80 -2.93 32.33
CA ALA A 231 -17.92 -2.65 30.89
C ALA A 231 -17.29 -1.30 30.50
N PHE A 232 -17.41 -0.25 31.35
CA PHE A 232 -16.72 1.01 31.11
C PHE A 232 -15.19 0.86 31.18
N ASN A 233 -14.66 0.02 32.10
CA ASN A 233 -13.23 -0.29 32.12
C ASN A 233 -12.75 -0.88 30.80
N GLN A 234 -13.53 -1.81 30.22
CA GLN A 234 -13.19 -2.42 28.93
C GLN A 234 -13.25 -1.37 27.79
N ILE A 235 -14.27 -0.52 27.77
CA ILE A 235 -14.39 0.57 26.79
C ILE A 235 -13.17 1.51 26.87
N ILE A 236 -12.70 1.87 28.08
CA ILE A 236 -11.51 2.71 28.23
C ILE A 236 -10.27 2.04 27.66
N ALA A 237 -10.05 0.76 27.98
CA ALA A 237 -8.92 -0.02 27.45
C ALA A 237 -8.96 -0.14 25.90
N ASP A 238 -10.13 -0.36 25.34
CA ASP A 238 -10.33 -0.41 23.88
C ASP A 238 -10.03 0.96 23.24
N MET A 239 -10.43 2.07 23.86
CA MET A 239 -10.13 3.43 23.38
C MET A 239 -8.64 3.75 23.43
N GLU A 240 -7.91 3.30 24.46
CA GLU A 240 -6.45 3.43 24.52
C GLU A 240 -5.77 2.67 23.39
N SER A 241 -6.20 1.44 23.12
CA SER A 241 -5.70 0.65 21.98
C SER A 241 -6.00 1.31 20.63
N PHE A 242 -7.19 1.88 20.45
CA PHE A 242 -7.53 2.64 19.26
C PHE A 242 -6.66 3.89 19.08
N ALA A 243 -6.33 4.58 20.17
CA ALA A 243 -5.43 5.75 20.11
C ALA A 243 -4.03 5.36 19.64
N GLU A 244 -3.51 4.20 20.07
CA GLU A 244 -2.23 3.67 19.63
C GLU A 244 -2.26 3.28 18.13
N ILE A 245 -3.32 2.59 17.70
CA ILE A 245 -3.52 2.24 16.28
C ILE A 245 -3.58 3.51 15.41
N ALA A 246 -4.30 4.53 15.86
CA ALA A 246 -4.39 5.80 15.15
C ALA A 246 -3.01 6.48 15.04
N GLN A 247 -2.23 6.49 16.11
CA GLN A 247 -0.87 7.04 16.07
C GLN A 247 0.02 6.30 15.06
N ASN A 248 0.03 4.98 15.11
CA ASN A 248 0.79 4.14 14.19
C ASN A 248 0.35 4.33 12.72
N THR A 249 -0.95 4.53 12.49
CA THR A 249 -1.49 4.76 11.14
C THR A 249 -1.04 6.12 10.60
N MET A 250 -1.04 7.16 11.42
CA MET A 250 -0.56 8.49 11.05
C MET A 250 0.94 8.47 10.70
N GLU A 251 1.76 7.77 11.49
CA GLU A 251 3.20 7.62 11.22
C GLU A 251 3.45 6.90 9.90
N LYS A 252 2.68 5.83 9.62
CA LYS A 252 2.76 5.12 8.33
C LYS A 252 2.34 5.98 7.15
N ALA A 253 1.29 6.78 7.28
CA ALA A 253 0.86 7.70 6.24
C ALA A 253 1.93 8.76 5.93
N ASN A 254 2.59 9.31 6.95
CA ASN A 254 3.70 10.23 6.76
C ASN A 254 4.90 9.56 6.06
N SER A 255 5.31 8.35 6.51
CA SER A 255 6.39 7.61 5.86
C SER A 255 6.06 7.22 4.42
N GLN A 256 4.78 6.99 4.12
CA GLN A 256 4.31 6.74 2.76
C GLN A 256 4.48 7.99 1.89
N ALA A 257 4.12 9.17 2.39
CA ALA A 257 4.31 10.43 1.67
C ALA A 257 5.81 10.69 1.37
N GLU A 258 6.71 10.47 2.34
CA GLU A 258 8.15 10.58 2.13
C GLU A 258 8.67 9.58 1.07
N SER A 259 8.17 8.35 1.08
CA SER A 259 8.55 7.34 0.09
C SER A 259 8.08 7.72 -1.33
N LEU A 260 6.89 8.30 -1.44
CA LEU A 260 6.36 8.78 -2.72
C LEU A 260 7.15 9.97 -3.27
N GLU A 261 7.65 10.86 -2.41
CA GLU A 261 8.56 11.94 -2.83
C GLU A 261 9.85 11.38 -3.44
N GLN A 262 10.44 10.33 -2.83
CA GLN A 262 11.61 9.65 -3.39
C GLN A 262 11.31 8.97 -4.72
N ILE A 263 10.13 8.35 -4.87
CA ILE A 263 9.68 7.77 -6.15
C ILE A 263 9.54 8.87 -7.21
N GLY A 264 8.97 10.03 -6.86
CA GLY A 264 8.86 11.18 -7.74
C GLY A 264 10.23 11.64 -8.28
N GLN A 265 11.24 11.73 -7.41
CA GLN A 265 12.61 12.04 -7.83
C GLN A 265 13.18 10.97 -8.80
N GLY A 266 12.88 9.69 -8.56
CA GLY A 266 13.25 8.60 -9.48
C GLY A 266 12.60 8.73 -10.85
N ILE A 267 11.34 9.13 -10.90
CA ILE A 267 10.60 9.35 -12.16
C ILE A 267 11.16 10.55 -12.93
N GLU A 268 11.57 11.61 -12.23
CA GLU A 268 12.23 12.77 -12.88
C GLU A 268 13.55 12.35 -13.57
N GLN A 269 14.33 11.47 -12.92
CA GLN A 269 15.54 10.88 -13.55
C GLN A 269 15.18 10.01 -14.75
N LEU A 270 14.13 9.19 -14.66
CA LEU A 270 13.65 8.39 -15.79
C LEU A 270 13.21 9.27 -16.97
N SER A 271 12.56 10.38 -16.72
CA SER A 271 12.20 11.36 -17.75
C SER A 271 13.43 11.86 -18.50
N GLY A 272 14.53 12.15 -17.79
CA GLY A 272 15.81 12.52 -18.40
C GLY A 272 16.38 11.41 -19.29
N VAL A 273 16.28 10.14 -18.86
CA VAL A 273 16.73 8.99 -19.66
C VAL A 273 15.89 8.83 -20.93
N VAL A 274 14.57 8.98 -20.82
CA VAL A 274 13.65 8.88 -21.97
C VAL A 274 13.93 9.98 -23.00
N GLN A 275 14.16 11.21 -22.56
CA GLN A 275 14.58 12.30 -23.44
C GLN A 275 15.93 12.02 -24.11
N GLY A 276 16.90 11.47 -23.35
CA GLY A 276 18.20 11.03 -23.89
C GLY A 276 18.06 9.94 -24.94
N ASN A 277 17.14 8.97 -24.75
CA ASN A 277 16.85 7.92 -25.73
C ASN A 277 16.26 8.50 -27.02
N ALA A 278 15.34 9.43 -26.93
CA ALA A 278 14.77 10.11 -28.10
C ALA A 278 15.85 10.87 -28.89
N ALA A 279 16.67 11.65 -28.22
CA ALA A 279 17.78 12.39 -28.85
C ALA A 279 18.81 11.46 -29.49
N SER A 280 19.18 10.37 -28.80
CA SER A 280 20.11 9.35 -29.34
C SER A 280 19.54 8.62 -30.56
N SER A 281 18.23 8.43 -30.60
CA SER A 281 17.54 7.82 -31.74
C SER A 281 17.58 8.72 -32.99
N GLU A 282 17.37 10.01 -32.80
CA GLU A 282 17.49 11.00 -33.89
C GLU A 282 18.94 11.05 -34.43
N GLU A 283 19.92 11.08 -33.53
CA GLU A 283 21.34 11.10 -33.91
C GLU A 283 21.73 9.80 -34.65
N ASN A 284 21.33 8.64 -34.14
CA ASN A 284 21.61 7.35 -34.79
C ASN A 284 20.95 7.23 -36.18
N THR A 285 19.75 7.77 -36.33
CA THR A 285 19.09 7.85 -37.65
C THR A 285 19.89 8.71 -38.63
N ALA A 286 20.38 9.86 -38.21
CA ALA A 286 21.20 10.71 -39.04
C ALA A 286 22.56 10.07 -39.42
N ILE A 287 23.19 9.38 -38.46
CA ILE A 287 24.44 8.60 -38.71
C ILE A 287 24.18 7.48 -39.71
N SER A 288 23.09 6.74 -39.56
CA SER A 288 22.73 5.62 -40.45
C SER A 288 22.51 6.07 -41.90
N VAL A 289 21.82 7.20 -42.09
CA VAL A 289 21.64 7.81 -43.43
C VAL A 289 23.01 8.17 -44.03
N ASN A 290 23.89 8.80 -43.25
CA ASN A 290 25.23 9.14 -43.70
C ASN A 290 26.08 7.90 -44.07
N LEU A 291 25.99 6.81 -43.30
CA LEU A 291 26.68 5.57 -43.56
C LEU A 291 26.17 4.90 -44.85
N ALA A 292 24.85 4.87 -45.05
CA ALA A 292 24.25 4.32 -46.27
C ALA A 292 24.68 5.13 -47.51
N GLU A 293 24.70 6.46 -47.42
CA GLU A 293 25.20 7.33 -48.49
C GLU A 293 26.69 7.11 -48.76
N GLY A 294 27.51 6.95 -47.74
CA GLY A 294 28.92 6.62 -47.83
C GLY A 294 29.16 5.30 -48.52
N ALA A 295 28.40 4.27 -48.13
CA ALA A 295 28.43 2.94 -48.76
C ALA A 295 28.03 2.98 -50.25
N ALA A 296 26.97 3.70 -50.59
CA ALA A 296 26.55 3.89 -51.98
C ALA A 296 27.63 4.59 -52.81
N LYS A 297 28.28 5.63 -52.28
CA LYS A 297 29.41 6.32 -52.93
C LYS A 297 30.60 5.34 -53.16
N MET A 298 30.89 4.46 -52.18
CA MET A 298 31.94 3.44 -52.34
C MET A 298 31.60 2.46 -53.48
N GLN A 299 30.36 1.96 -53.51
CA GLN A 299 29.91 1.09 -54.59
C GLN A 299 30.01 1.76 -55.97
N ASP A 300 29.61 3.01 -56.09
CA ASP A 300 29.72 3.77 -57.34
C ASP A 300 31.14 4.00 -57.77
N ARG A 301 32.09 4.15 -56.85
CA ARG A 301 33.50 4.24 -57.15
C ARG A 301 34.09 2.90 -57.60
N VAL A 302 33.62 1.77 -57.04
CA VAL A 302 34.02 0.43 -57.50
C VAL A 302 33.45 0.09 -58.85
N LYS A 303 32.22 0.51 -59.16
CA LYS A 303 31.58 0.29 -60.49
C LYS A 303 32.29 0.93 -61.67
N ILE A 304 33.19 1.90 -61.44
CA ILE A 304 34.04 2.45 -62.50
C ILE A 304 34.98 1.36 -63.04
N PHE A 305 35.33 0.36 -62.21
CA PHE A 305 36.14 -0.78 -62.62
C PHE A 305 35.25 -1.91 -63.11
N LYS A 306 35.62 -2.48 -64.27
CA LYS A 306 35.00 -3.71 -64.76
C LYS A 306 35.73 -4.89 -64.13
N LEU A 307 35.02 -5.61 -63.31
CA LEU A 307 35.54 -6.75 -62.54
C LEU A 307 35.23 -8.06 -63.33
N PHE A 308 35.94 -9.17 -63.04
CA PHE A 308 35.65 -10.49 -63.61
C PHE A 308 34.21 -10.89 -63.23
#